data_aa42892f086382c6ea8b36dcd1c7b407
#
_entry.id   aa42892f086382c6ea8b36dcd1c7b407
#
_cell.length_a   1.000
_cell.length_b   1.000
_cell.length_c   1.000
_cell.angle_alpha   90.00
_cell.angle_beta   90.00
_cell.angle_gamma   90.00
#
_symmetry.space_group_name_H-M   'P 1'
#
loop_
_entity.id
_entity.type
_entity.pdbx_description
1 polymer ?
#
loop_
_entity_poly.entity_id
_entity_poly.type
_entity_poly.pdbx_seq_one_letter_code
_entity_poly.pdbx_strand_id
1 'polypeptide(L)'
;EREYVEGMYWDTGIYSREMITDHTLFRAQLENAAILISDFDIETPQQLLPVLRTAMQAEIKALMIVAATLSDTAMSLLLANRNPEKFQAIAVKTPGSTSTDQMAALRDLAILTGGRAFTKAAGQSFDSITPQDLGQARRTWADRYNFGIVGGQGDPRGLRQHIAQLRSAFKTAEDRDERKQLQQRIGKLIGGSATLRIGAVTETELETRKALAERTAETLRGALMEGVLPGGGVALLNCRPALKRMLDGCDDPDGRAAFRILMRAMEEPTRTIIANAGFDASEVMAEVKLAGPGHGFDVTSERVVDIAQSGIMDVAAVQKSAIHSAIAGAALALTTDVVIHHKKPPEALHTY
;
A
#
# COMPACT_ATOMS: atom_id res chain seq x y z
N GLU A 1 17.59 6.54 -0.25
CA GLU A 1 17.63 6.91 -1.67
C GLU A 1 16.20 6.97 -2.19
N ARG A 2 15.85 7.99 -2.95
CA ARG A 2 14.52 8.16 -3.54
C ARG A 2 14.62 7.89 -5.03
N GLU A 3 13.86 6.94 -5.54
CA GLU A 3 13.78 6.63 -6.96
C GLU A 3 12.33 6.84 -7.42
N TYR A 4 12.13 7.70 -8.41
CA TYR A 4 10.85 7.83 -9.09
C TYR A 4 10.88 6.91 -10.31
N VAL A 5 10.06 5.87 -10.27
CA VAL A 5 9.89 4.97 -11.41
C VAL A 5 8.64 5.41 -12.17
N GLU A 6 8.84 5.91 -13.38
CA GLU A 6 7.73 6.12 -14.30
C GLU A 6 7.09 4.78 -14.65
N GLY A 7 5.78 4.70 -14.61
CA GLY A 7 5.03 3.50 -14.98
C GLY A 7 4.50 2.72 -13.79
N MET A 8 4.01 1.53 -14.08
CA MET A 8 3.48 0.62 -13.08
C MET A 8 4.51 -0.43 -12.72
N TYR A 9 4.50 -0.87 -11.46
CA TYR A 9 5.30 -2.00 -11.05
C TYR A 9 4.50 -2.99 -10.21
N TRP A 10 4.97 -4.23 -10.16
CA TRP A 10 4.42 -5.32 -9.37
C TRP A 10 5.51 -5.94 -8.50
N ASP A 11 5.11 -6.44 -7.34
CA ASP A 11 5.99 -7.00 -6.31
C ASP A 11 6.31 -8.50 -6.60
N THR A 12 6.60 -8.79 -7.85
CA THR A 12 7.04 -10.11 -8.32
C THR A 12 8.16 -9.91 -9.34
N GLY A 13 9.22 -10.70 -9.22
CA GLY A 13 10.45 -10.51 -9.99
C GLY A 13 10.68 -11.57 -11.06
N ILE A 14 11.90 -11.53 -11.59
CA ILE A 14 12.38 -12.46 -12.64
C ILE A 14 12.54 -13.88 -12.10
N TYR A 15 12.41 -14.85 -13.01
CA TYR A 15 12.63 -16.27 -12.72
C TYR A 15 14.10 -16.63 -12.52
N SER A 16 15.01 -16.03 -13.29
CA SER A 16 16.44 -16.31 -13.17
C SER A 16 17.28 -15.04 -13.23
N ARG A 17 18.35 -15.00 -12.41
CA ARG A 17 19.36 -13.94 -12.45
C ARG A 17 20.12 -13.86 -13.77
N GLU A 18 20.18 -14.95 -14.52
CA GLU A 18 20.81 -14.99 -15.83
C GLU A 18 20.08 -14.13 -16.88
N MET A 19 18.82 -13.77 -16.62
CA MET A 19 18.04 -12.84 -17.45
C MET A 19 18.43 -11.37 -17.25
N ILE A 20 19.25 -11.03 -16.24
CA ILE A 20 19.72 -9.67 -15.99
C ILE A 20 20.54 -9.17 -17.15
N THR A 21 20.23 -7.98 -17.64
CA THR A 21 20.95 -7.30 -18.74
C THR A 21 21.85 -6.19 -18.24
N ASP A 22 21.46 -5.52 -17.18
CA ASP A 22 22.22 -4.46 -16.51
C ASP A 22 22.75 -4.96 -15.17
N HIS A 23 24.03 -5.27 -15.14
CA HIS A 23 24.70 -5.76 -13.94
C HIS A 23 25.02 -4.66 -12.91
N THR A 24 24.93 -3.40 -13.30
CA THR A 24 25.15 -2.26 -12.41
C THR A 24 23.92 -2.03 -11.53
N LEU A 25 22.74 -2.08 -12.13
CA LEU A 25 21.46 -1.92 -11.45
C LEU A 25 20.83 -3.26 -11.04
N PHE A 26 21.47 -4.39 -11.37
CA PHE A 26 20.94 -5.75 -11.17
C PHE A 26 19.53 -5.93 -11.75
N ARG A 27 19.28 -5.38 -12.93
CA ARG A 27 17.97 -5.38 -13.61
C ARG A 27 18.07 -5.97 -15.03
N ALA A 28 17.00 -6.63 -15.44
CA ALA A 28 16.72 -6.88 -16.84
C ALA A 28 15.88 -5.71 -17.38
N GLN A 29 16.29 -5.13 -18.50
CA GLN A 29 15.57 -4.01 -19.13
C GLN A 29 15.39 -4.30 -20.62
N LEU A 30 14.17 -4.05 -21.11
CA LEU A 30 13.82 -4.20 -22.52
C LEU A 30 13.14 -2.91 -23.00
N GLU A 31 13.57 -2.43 -24.15
CA GLU A 31 12.94 -1.29 -24.83
C GLU A 31 12.00 -1.79 -25.92
N ASN A 32 10.86 -1.09 -26.10
CA ASN A 32 9.81 -1.42 -27.06
C ASN A 32 9.39 -2.89 -26.98
N ALA A 33 9.09 -3.34 -25.77
CA ALA A 33 8.83 -4.72 -25.46
C ALA A 33 7.38 -5.12 -25.76
N ALA A 34 7.22 -6.28 -26.41
CA ALA A 34 5.98 -7.03 -26.41
C ALA A 34 5.83 -7.80 -25.09
N ILE A 35 4.59 -8.00 -24.63
CA ILE A 35 4.30 -8.59 -23.34
C ILE A 35 3.30 -9.72 -23.50
N LEU A 36 3.72 -10.95 -23.19
CA LEU A 36 2.81 -12.08 -23.03
C LEU A 36 2.28 -12.06 -21.59
N ILE A 37 0.96 -12.04 -21.46
CA ILE A 37 0.27 -11.93 -20.18
C ILE A 37 -0.46 -13.25 -19.91
N SER A 38 -0.02 -14.03 -18.92
CA SER A 38 -0.67 -15.30 -18.60
C SER A 38 -0.56 -15.70 -17.13
N ASP A 39 -1.44 -16.64 -16.72
CA ASP A 39 -1.35 -17.37 -15.45
C ASP A 39 -0.94 -18.84 -15.67
N PHE A 40 -0.38 -19.17 -16.82
CA PHE A 40 -0.04 -20.55 -17.17
C PHE A 40 1.21 -21.04 -16.44
N ASP A 41 1.20 -22.35 -16.16
CA ASP A 41 2.39 -23.08 -15.78
C ASP A 41 3.10 -23.56 -17.06
N ILE A 42 4.26 -23.03 -17.31
CA ILE A 42 5.08 -23.36 -18.48
C ILE A 42 6.05 -24.47 -18.05
N GLU A 43 5.59 -25.71 -18.20
CA GLU A 43 6.35 -26.90 -17.77
C GLU A 43 7.33 -27.39 -18.84
N THR A 44 6.99 -27.17 -20.12
CA THR A 44 7.79 -27.65 -21.24
C THR A 44 8.13 -26.54 -22.22
N PRO A 45 9.33 -26.61 -22.86
CA PRO A 45 9.74 -25.64 -23.87
C PRO A 45 8.75 -25.55 -25.07
N GLN A 46 8.07 -26.65 -25.38
CA GLN A 46 7.12 -26.73 -26.48
C GLN A 46 5.96 -25.74 -26.35
N GLN A 47 5.54 -25.47 -25.11
CA GLN A 47 4.47 -24.49 -24.84
C GLN A 47 4.86 -23.06 -25.24
N LEU A 48 6.16 -22.72 -25.26
CA LEU A 48 6.65 -21.40 -25.66
C LEU A 48 6.87 -21.28 -27.19
N LEU A 49 6.96 -22.38 -27.92
CA LEU A 49 7.24 -22.35 -29.36
C LEU A 49 6.23 -21.52 -30.16
N PRO A 50 4.91 -21.60 -29.95
CA PRO A 50 3.94 -20.75 -30.64
C PRO A 50 4.21 -19.26 -30.40
N VAL A 51 4.50 -18.88 -29.13
CA VAL A 51 4.79 -17.49 -28.73
C VAL A 51 6.05 -16.98 -29.39
N LEU A 52 7.14 -17.76 -29.36
CA LEU A 52 8.41 -17.39 -29.98
C LEU A 52 8.28 -17.29 -31.50
N ARG A 53 7.53 -18.20 -32.14
CA ARG A 53 7.27 -18.16 -33.58
C ARG A 53 6.50 -16.89 -33.95
N THR A 54 5.44 -16.56 -33.21
CA THR A 54 4.65 -15.34 -33.40
C THR A 54 5.51 -14.08 -33.22
N ALA A 55 6.36 -14.06 -32.19
CA ALA A 55 7.28 -12.95 -31.96
C ALA A 55 8.29 -12.78 -33.11
N MET A 56 8.85 -13.88 -33.61
CA MET A 56 9.79 -13.84 -34.74
C MET A 56 9.11 -13.41 -36.05
N GLN A 57 7.90 -13.89 -36.33
CA GLN A 57 7.14 -13.51 -37.51
C GLN A 57 6.72 -12.03 -37.51
N ALA A 58 6.50 -11.48 -36.33
CA ALA A 58 6.16 -10.07 -36.15
C ALA A 58 7.40 -9.16 -35.94
N GLU A 59 8.60 -9.69 -36.15
CA GLU A 59 9.90 -8.97 -35.98
C GLU A 59 10.05 -8.33 -34.59
N ILE A 60 9.46 -8.94 -33.57
CA ILE A 60 9.55 -8.49 -32.17
C ILE A 60 10.95 -8.80 -31.65
N LYS A 61 11.68 -7.77 -31.24
CA LYS A 61 13.04 -7.88 -30.70
C LYS A 61 13.11 -8.05 -29.18
N ALA A 62 12.08 -7.65 -28.48
CA ALA A 62 12.04 -7.65 -27.02
C ALA A 62 10.71 -8.26 -26.54
N LEU A 63 10.77 -9.31 -25.72
CA LEU A 63 9.59 -10.01 -25.21
C LEU A 63 9.68 -10.17 -23.71
N MET A 64 8.67 -9.67 -22.99
CA MET A 64 8.45 -9.98 -21.58
C MET A 64 7.38 -11.06 -21.47
N ILE A 65 7.65 -12.12 -20.72
CA ILE A 65 6.72 -13.22 -20.48
C ILE A 65 6.27 -13.17 -19.02
N VAL A 66 4.98 -13.00 -18.79
CA VAL A 66 4.35 -13.11 -17.46
C VAL A 66 3.72 -14.49 -17.37
N ALA A 67 4.14 -15.31 -16.42
CA ALA A 67 3.66 -16.68 -16.24
C ALA A 67 3.58 -17.06 -14.75
N ALA A 68 2.74 -18.03 -14.38
CA ALA A 68 2.61 -18.48 -12.98
C ALA A 68 3.83 -19.30 -12.56
N THR A 69 4.26 -20.23 -13.39
CA THR A 69 5.50 -20.98 -13.22
C THR A 69 6.25 -21.12 -14.53
N LEU A 70 7.56 -21.28 -14.45
CA LEU A 70 8.45 -21.50 -15.59
C LEU A 70 9.47 -22.58 -15.23
N SER A 71 9.48 -23.69 -15.95
CA SER A 71 10.45 -24.77 -15.74
C SER A 71 11.86 -24.38 -16.18
N ASP A 72 12.87 -25.03 -15.61
CA ASP A 72 14.28 -24.80 -15.96
C ASP A 72 14.57 -25.08 -17.44
N THR A 73 13.89 -26.08 -18.01
CA THR A 73 14.03 -26.40 -19.44
C THR A 73 13.44 -25.34 -20.35
N ALA A 74 12.29 -24.76 -19.99
CA ALA A 74 11.69 -23.65 -20.72
C ALA A 74 12.52 -22.36 -20.56
N MET A 75 13.08 -22.13 -19.38
CA MET A 75 13.99 -21.03 -19.10
C MET A 75 15.28 -21.14 -19.92
N SER A 76 15.86 -22.33 -19.99
CA SER A 76 17.06 -22.60 -20.82
C SER A 76 16.81 -22.34 -22.30
N LEU A 77 15.62 -22.63 -22.82
CA LEU A 77 15.25 -22.28 -24.19
C LEU A 77 15.26 -20.76 -24.41
N LEU A 78 14.72 -19.97 -23.47
CA LEU A 78 14.70 -18.49 -23.58
C LEU A 78 16.12 -17.92 -23.53
N LEU A 79 16.96 -18.45 -22.64
CA LEU A 79 18.37 -18.01 -22.51
C LEU A 79 19.21 -18.39 -23.72
N ALA A 80 19.02 -19.60 -24.27
CA ALA A 80 19.76 -20.06 -25.47
C ALA A 80 19.41 -19.22 -26.72
N ASN A 81 18.19 -18.71 -26.83
CA ASN A 81 17.75 -17.87 -27.95
C ASN A 81 18.04 -16.37 -27.71
N ARG A 82 18.67 -16.01 -26.61
CA ARG A 82 19.00 -14.62 -26.29
C ARG A 82 20.12 -14.11 -27.20
N ASN A 83 19.78 -13.16 -28.03
CA ASN A 83 20.76 -12.41 -28.82
C ASN A 83 20.46 -10.90 -28.64
N PRO A 84 21.36 -10.14 -27.99
CA PRO A 84 21.13 -8.73 -27.69
C PRO A 84 20.76 -7.85 -28.89
N GLU A 85 21.26 -8.23 -30.09
CA GLU A 85 20.99 -7.46 -31.31
C GLU A 85 19.72 -7.90 -32.05
N LYS A 86 19.28 -9.16 -31.84
CA LYS A 86 18.17 -9.74 -32.62
C LYS A 86 16.94 -10.00 -31.79
N PHE A 87 17.07 -10.65 -30.62
CA PHE A 87 15.95 -11.04 -29.78
C PHE A 87 16.37 -11.17 -28.34
N GLN A 88 15.62 -10.54 -27.44
CA GLN A 88 15.78 -10.67 -26.00
C GLN A 88 14.46 -11.03 -25.35
N ALA A 89 14.46 -12.00 -24.47
CA ALA A 89 13.29 -12.37 -23.68
C ALA A 89 13.63 -12.36 -22.19
N ILE A 90 12.68 -11.87 -21.39
CA ILE A 90 12.70 -11.97 -19.92
C ILE A 90 11.40 -12.62 -19.46
N ALA A 91 11.48 -13.41 -18.40
CA ALA A 91 10.31 -14.02 -17.80
C ALA A 91 10.18 -13.57 -16.35
N VAL A 92 8.95 -13.18 -15.97
CA VAL A 92 8.58 -12.70 -14.66
C VAL A 92 7.39 -13.48 -14.11
N LYS A 93 7.28 -13.54 -12.80
CA LYS A 93 6.19 -14.24 -12.13
C LYS A 93 4.89 -13.46 -12.24
N THR A 94 3.77 -14.17 -12.44
CA THR A 94 2.42 -13.57 -12.39
C THR A 94 2.18 -12.93 -11.03
N PRO A 95 1.80 -11.63 -10.98
CA PRO A 95 1.57 -10.94 -9.72
C PRO A 95 0.26 -11.37 -9.06
N GLY A 96 0.26 -11.38 -7.74
CA GLY A 96 -0.89 -11.73 -6.90
C GLY A 96 -0.66 -12.97 -6.06
N SER A 97 -1.13 -12.95 -4.82
CA SER A 97 -1.00 -14.05 -3.86
C SER A 97 -2.15 -15.06 -3.95
N THR A 98 -3.31 -14.61 -4.41
CA THR A 98 -4.49 -15.45 -4.64
C THR A 98 -4.85 -15.50 -6.12
N SER A 99 -5.64 -16.48 -6.54
CA SER A 99 -6.13 -16.56 -7.93
C SER A 99 -6.93 -15.32 -8.33
N THR A 100 -7.70 -14.76 -7.41
CA THR A 100 -8.46 -13.52 -7.61
C THR A 100 -7.53 -12.32 -7.84
N ASP A 101 -6.47 -12.18 -7.02
CA ASP A 101 -5.47 -11.13 -7.18
C ASP A 101 -4.71 -11.26 -8.50
N GLN A 102 -4.36 -12.49 -8.88
CA GLN A 102 -3.68 -12.78 -10.15
C GLN A 102 -4.55 -12.37 -11.35
N MET A 103 -5.82 -12.78 -11.36
CA MET A 103 -6.76 -12.37 -12.42
C MET A 103 -6.93 -10.85 -12.50
N ALA A 104 -7.02 -10.19 -11.35
CA ALA A 104 -7.12 -8.75 -11.27
C ALA A 104 -5.87 -8.06 -11.84
N ALA A 105 -4.67 -8.54 -11.47
CA ALA A 105 -3.40 -8.02 -11.97
C ALA A 105 -3.21 -8.26 -13.48
N LEU A 106 -3.55 -9.46 -13.97
CA LEU A 106 -3.49 -9.77 -15.41
C LEU A 106 -4.44 -8.88 -16.22
N ARG A 107 -5.64 -8.61 -15.68
CA ARG A 107 -6.58 -7.67 -16.30
C ARG A 107 -6.03 -6.25 -16.36
N ASP A 108 -5.42 -5.77 -15.27
CA ASP A 108 -4.78 -4.47 -15.21
C ASP A 108 -3.63 -4.36 -16.23
N LEU A 109 -2.80 -5.41 -16.32
CA LEU A 109 -1.72 -5.53 -17.31
C LEU A 109 -2.26 -5.49 -18.76
N ALA A 110 -3.30 -6.26 -19.05
CA ALA A 110 -3.90 -6.31 -20.37
C ALA A 110 -4.45 -4.95 -20.81
N ILE A 111 -5.19 -4.28 -19.95
CA ILE A 111 -5.74 -2.94 -20.23
C ILE A 111 -4.63 -1.90 -20.41
N LEU A 112 -3.59 -1.94 -19.58
CA LEU A 112 -2.47 -1.03 -19.66
C LEU A 112 -1.69 -1.15 -20.97
N THR A 113 -1.45 -2.39 -21.39
CA THR A 113 -0.54 -2.69 -22.50
C THR A 113 -1.24 -2.94 -23.83
N GLY A 114 -2.58 -3.05 -23.80
CA GLY A 114 -3.40 -3.35 -24.97
C GLY A 114 -3.34 -4.81 -25.40
N GLY A 115 -2.76 -5.68 -24.59
CA GLY A 115 -2.70 -7.12 -24.85
C GLY A 115 -3.92 -7.89 -24.32
N ARG A 116 -3.88 -9.19 -24.53
CA ARG A 116 -4.87 -10.14 -24.02
C ARG A 116 -4.27 -10.99 -22.91
N ALA A 117 -5.00 -11.15 -21.82
CA ALA A 117 -4.62 -12.08 -20.77
C ALA A 117 -5.04 -13.51 -21.12
N PHE A 118 -4.09 -14.44 -21.12
CA PHE A 118 -4.33 -15.87 -21.28
C PHE A 118 -4.49 -16.49 -19.89
N THR A 119 -5.66 -17.06 -19.61
CA THR A 119 -5.97 -17.62 -18.30
C THR A 119 -6.36 -19.08 -18.38
N LYS A 120 -5.91 -19.87 -17.38
CA LYS A 120 -6.30 -21.28 -17.23
C LYS A 120 -7.82 -21.42 -17.14
N ALA A 121 -8.49 -20.52 -16.42
CA ALA A 121 -9.93 -20.52 -16.23
C ALA A 121 -10.72 -20.38 -17.54
N ALA A 122 -10.15 -19.72 -18.54
CA ALA A 122 -10.78 -19.57 -19.86
C ALA A 122 -10.50 -20.75 -20.82
N GLY A 123 -9.75 -21.78 -20.39
CA GLY A 123 -9.39 -22.93 -21.21
C GLY A 123 -8.55 -22.57 -22.45
N GLN A 124 -7.76 -21.50 -22.37
CA GLN A 124 -6.96 -21.01 -23.47
C GLN A 124 -5.61 -21.73 -23.56
N SER A 125 -5.01 -21.72 -24.74
CA SER A 125 -3.64 -22.18 -24.97
C SER A 125 -2.88 -21.16 -25.82
N PHE A 126 -1.56 -21.27 -25.89
CA PHE A 126 -0.73 -20.40 -26.74
C PHE A 126 -0.75 -20.79 -28.21
N ASP A 127 -1.40 -21.89 -28.59
CA ASP A 127 -1.41 -22.38 -29.98
C ASP A 127 -2.07 -21.42 -30.96
N SER A 128 -3.05 -20.64 -30.47
CA SER A 128 -3.80 -19.66 -31.25
C SER A 128 -3.33 -18.22 -31.06
N ILE A 129 -2.14 -18.03 -30.50
CA ILE A 129 -1.62 -16.68 -30.20
C ILE A 129 -1.33 -15.91 -31.50
N THR A 130 -1.74 -14.65 -31.51
CA THR A 130 -1.48 -13.71 -32.60
C THR A 130 -0.65 -12.51 -32.08
N PRO A 131 0.03 -11.74 -32.96
CA PRO A 131 0.75 -10.56 -32.51
C PRO A 131 -0.12 -9.52 -31.79
N GLN A 132 -1.41 -9.45 -32.11
CA GLN A 132 -2.35 -8.53 -31.48
C GLN A 132 -2.71 -8.92 -30.04
N ASP A 133 -2.50 -10.18 -29.67
CA ASP A 133 -2.73 -10.66 -28.31
C ASP A 133 -1.59 -10.23 -27.37
N LEU A 134 -0.43 -9.88 -27.91
CA LEU A 134 0.71 -9.39 -27.12
C LEU A 134 0.50 -7.92 -26.75
N GLY A 135 0.60 -7.63 -25.45
CA GLY A 135 0.66 -6.26 -24.97
C GLY A 135 1.95 -5.56 -25.45
N GLN A 136 1.94 -4.24 -25.43
CA GLN A 136 3.11 -3.44 -25.85
C GLN A 136 3.41 -2.36 -24.81
N ALA A 137 4.71 -2.09 -24.63
CA ALA A 137 5.19 -1.03 -23.77
C ALA A 137 6.47 -0.40 -24.32
N ARG A 138 6.65 0.89 -24.04
CA ARG A 138 7.88 1.62 -24.39
C ARG A 138 9.11 1.01 -23.73
N ARG A 139 9.00 0.64 -22.46
CA ARG A 139 10.05 0.02 -21.67
C ARG A 139 9.49 -0.93 -20.63
N THR A 140 10.14 -2.06 -20.46
CA THR A 140 9.90 -2.96 -19.33
C THR A 140 11.19 -3.19 -18.58
N TRP A 141 11.10 -3.39 -17.29
CA TRP A 141 12.23 -3.74 -16.45
C TRP A 141 11.82 -4.79 -15.42
N ALA A 142 12.77 -5.60 -15.01
CA ALA A 142 12.55 -6.57 -13.93
C ALA A 142 13.81 -6.77 -13.10
N ASP A 143 13.66 -6.87 -11.80
CA ASP A 143 14.73 -7.27 -10.88
C ASP A 143 14.30 -8.55 -10.13
N ARG A 144 15.05 -8.91 -9.11
CA ARG A 144 14.78 -10.14 -8.34
C ARG A 144 13.41 -10.14 -7.68
N TYR A 145 12.87 -8.99 -7.31
CA TYR A 145 11.69 -8.85 -6.47
C TYR A 145 10.52 -8.18 -7.17
N ASN A 146 10.82 -7.37 -8.17
CA ASN A 146 9.84 -6.53 -8.83
C ASN A 146 10.00 -6.57 -10.35
N PHE A 147 8.91 -6.28 -11.06
CA PHE A 147 8.99 -5.88 -12.46
C PHE A 147 8.09 -4.66 -12.71
N GLY A 148 8.41 -3.90 -13.73
CA GLY A 148 7.68 -2.69 -14.08
C GLY A 148 7.52 -2.49 -15.57
N ILE A 149 6.45 -1.76 -15.91
CA ILE A 149 6.06 -1.41 -17.27
C ILE A 149 5.94 0.11 -17.36
N VAL A 150 6.65 0.70 -18.29
CA VAL A 150 6.67 2.14 -18.55
C VAL A 150 6.10 2.41 -19.94
N GLY A 151 5.09 3.27 -20.02
CA GLY A 151 4.48 3.66 -21.28
C GLY A 151 3.81 2.49 -21.98
N GLY A 152 2.89 1.81 -21.27
CA GLY A 152 2.01 0.81 -21.87
C GLY A 152 1.17 1.43 -22.98
N GLN A 153 0.99 0.70 -24.09
CA GLN A 153 0.34 1.18 -25.31
C GLN A 153 -1.13 0.73 -25.43
N GLY A 154 -1.79 0.46 -24.30
CA GLY A 154 -3.22 0.17 -24.28
C GLY A 154 -4.10 1.36 -24.63
N ASP A 155 -5.39 1.11 -24.86
CA ASP A 155 -6.35 2.18 -25.16
C ASP A 155 -6.54 3.12 -23.96
N PRO A 156 -6.23 4.42 -24.08
CA PRO A 156 -6.38 5.38 -22.99
C PRO A 156 -7.85 5.55 -22.54
N ARG A 157 -8.84 5.27 -23.41
CA ARG A 157 -10.25 5.34 -23.03
C ARG A 157 -10.63 4.14 -22.19
N GLY A 158 -10.21 2.94 -22.59
CA GLY A 158 -10.39 1.72 -21.83
C GLY A 158 -9.74 1.82 -20.44
N LEU A 159 -8.52 2.35 -20.36
CA LEU A 159 -7.82 2.58 -19.08
C LEU A 159 -8.59 3.54 -18.16
N ARG A 160 -9.08 4.68 -18.68
CA ARG A 160 -9.89 5.62 -17.88
C ARG A 160 -11.19 5.00 -17.39
N GLN A 161 -11.87 4.23 -18.24
CA GLN A 161 -13.10 3.54 -17.87
C GLN A 161 -12.84 2.50 -16.77
N HIS A 162 -11.76 1.74 -16.88
CA HIS A 162 -11.37 0.77 -15.87
C HIS A 162 -11.03 1.44 -14.52
N ILE A 163 -10.29 2.53 -14.52
CA ILE A 163 -10.01 3.32 -13.31
C ILE A 163 -11.31 3.85 -12.68
N ALA A 164 -12.27 4.30 -13.50
CA ALA A 164 -13.57 4.75 -13.00
C ALA A 164 -14.37 3.62 -12.34
N GLN A 165 -14.34 2.39 -12.92
CA GLN A 165 -14.95 1.20 -12.32
C GLN A 165 -14.30 0.86 -10.97
N LEU A 166 -12.96 0.85 -10.88
CA LEU A 166 -12.25 0.60 -9.63
C LEU A 166 -12.56 1.66 -8.55
N ARG A 167 -12.68 2.92 -8.93
CA ARG A 167 -13.09 4.00 -8.01
C ARG A 167 -14.53 3.83 -7.51
N SER A 168 -15.42 3.36 -8.36
CA SER A 168 -16.80 3.05 -7.95
C SER A 168 -16.82 1.89 -6.96
N ALA A 169 -16.10 0.80 -7.26
CA ALA A 169 -15.97 -0.34 -6.35
C ALA A 169 -15.35 0.08 -5.01
N PHE A 170 -14.33 0.95 -5.02
CA PHE A 170 -13.72 1.48 -3.80
C PHE A 170 -14.70 2.24 -2.90
N LYS A 171 -15.66 2.96 -3.49
CA LYS A 171 -16.68 3.70 -2.73
C LYS A 171 -17.71 2.79 -2.08
N THR A 172 -18.01 1.65 -2.69
CA THR A 172 -19.02 0.69 -2.22
C THR A 172 -18.44 -0.42 -1.35
N ALA A 173 -17.13 -0.66 -1.41
CA ALA A 173 -16.48 -1.67 -0.60
C ALA A 173 -16.57 -1.32 0.89
N GLU A 174 -17.06 -2.26 1.70
CA GLU A 174 -17.19 -2.13 3.16
C GLU A 174 -15.96 -2.69 3.88
N ASP A 175 -15.35 -3.72 3.29
CA ASP A 175 -14.17 -4.36 3.86
C ASP A 175 -12.91 -3.48 3.71
N ARG A 176 -12.15 -3.38 4.79
CA ARG A 176 -10.94 -2.54 4.86
C ARG A 176 -9.82 -3.06 3.96
N ASP A 177 -9.66 -4.37 3.87
CA ASP A 177 -8.60 -4.98 3.08
C ASP A 177 -8.93 -4.89 1.58
N GLU A 178 -10.19 -5.10 1.20
CA GLU A 178 -10.67 -4.89 -0.17
C GLU A 178 -10.46 -3.43 -0.60
N ARG A 179 -10.81 -2.47 0.25
CA ARG A 179 -10.56 -1.04 -0.04
C ARG A 179 -9.08 -0.74 -0.23
N LYS A 180 -8.22 -1.33 0.60
CA LYS A 180 -6.76 -1.16 0.49
C LYS A 180 -6.24 -1.71 -0.84
N GLN A 181 -6.68 -2.89 -1.25
CA GLN A 181 -6.32 -3.50 -2.53
C GLN A 181 -6.79 -2.65 -3.73
N LEU A 182 -8.05 -2.21 -3.72
CA LEU A 182 -8.60 -1.35 -4.77
C LEU A 182 -7.84 -0.01 -4.86
N GLN A 183 -7.50 0.59 -3.72
CA GLN A 183 -6.71 1.81 -3.68
C GLN A 183 -5.31 1.63 -4.27
N GLN A 184 -4.64 0.51 -3.94
CA GLN A 184 -3.32 0.19 -4.50
C GLN A 184 -3.39 0.00 -6.01
N ARG A 185 -4.39 -0.71 -6.53
CA ARG A 185 -4.60 -0.89 -7.97
C ARG A 185 -4.85 0.43 -8.68
N ILE A 186 -5.74 1.28 -8.14
CA ILE A 186 -6.01 2.62 -8.68
C ILE A 186 -4.73 3.44 -8.71
N GLY A 187 -3.94 3.44 -7.62
CA GLY A 187 -2.68 4.15 -7.54
C GLY A 187 -1.67 3.69 -8.60
N LYS A 188 -1.54 2.38 -8.78
CA LYS A 188 -0.67 1.79 -9.83
C LYS A 188 -1.12 2.22 -11.24
N LEU A 189 -2.42 2.21 -11.54
CA LEU A 189 -2.97 2.51 -12.86
C LEU A 189 -2.96 4.01 -13.25
N ILE A 190 -2.95 4.91 -12.28
CA ILE A 190 -2.91 6.36 -12.56
C ILE A 190 -1.51 6.82 -12.98
N GLY A 191 -0.49 6.04 -12.69
CA GLY A 191 0.87 6.28 -13.16
C GLY A 191 1.80 6.90 -12.12
N GLY A 192 3.03 6.39 -12.12
CA GLY A 192 4.11 6.81 -11.24
C GLY A 192 4.18 6.02 -9.94
N SER A 193 5.21 5.21 -9.82
CA SER A 193 5.61 4.61 -8.56
C SER A 193 6.81 5.38 -8.01
N ALA A 194 6.74 5.74 -6.73
CA ALA A 194 7.91 6.23 -6.01
C ALA A 194 8.44 5.11 -5.11
N THR A 195 9.71 4.77 -5.26
CA THR A 195 10.37 3.78 -4.42
C THR A 195 11.30 4.48 -3.45
N LEU A 196 11.06 4.30 -2.16
CA LEU A 196 11.94 4.75 -1.09
C LEU A 196 12.84 3.59 -0.67
N ARG A 197 14.13 3.63 -1.03
CA ARG A 197 15.12 2.66 -0.59
C ARG A 197 15.68 3.07 0.75
N ILE A 198 15.52 2.20 1.74
CA ILE A 198 15.97 2.43 3.11
C ILE A 198 17.21 1.58 3.35
N GLY A 199 18.28 2.22 3.83
CA GLY A 199 19.50 1.57 4.23
C GLY A 199 19.79 1.82 5.71
N ALA A 200 20.49 0.86 6.33
CA ALA A 200 21.01 0.96 7.69
C ALA A 200 22.30 0.15 7.82
N VAL A 201 23.04 0.37 8.89
CA VAL A 201 24.29 -0.35 9.15
C VAL A 201 24.03 -1.74 9.72
N THR A 202 22.96 -1.89 10.50
CA THR A 202 22.55 -3.17 11.10
C THR A 202 21.17 -3.59 10.64
N GLU A 203 20.91 -4.90 10.69
CA GLU A 203 19.61 -5.48 10.29
C GLU A 203 18.47 -4.98 11.18
N THR A 204 18.67 -4.94 12.49
CA THR A 204 17.67 -4.42 13.45
C THR A 204 17.32 -2.95 13.18
N GLU A 205 18.32 -2.13 12.87
CA GLU A 205 18.09 -0.74 12.50
C GLU A 205 17.33 -0.63 11.17
N LEU A 206 17.66 -1.48 10.20
CA LEU A 206 16.97 -1.54 8.92
C LEU A 206 15.49 -1.86 9.08
N GLU A 207 15.16 -2.88 9.87
CA GLU A 207 13.77 -3.25 10.17
C GLU A 207 13.02 -2.10 10.87
N THR A 208 13.64 -1.46 11.85
CA THR A 208 13.04 -0.33 12.56
C THR A 208 12.76 0.84 11.61
N ARG A 209 13.73 1.20 10.78
CA ARG A 209 13.58 2.28 9.79
C ARG A 209 12.54 1.95 8.72
N LYS A 210 12.47 0.68 8.29
CA LYS A 210 11.48 0.21 7.33
C LYS A 210 10.08 0.33 7.91
N ALA A 211 9.86 -0.16 9.13
CA ALA A 211 8.57 -0.06 9.82
C ALA A 211 8.14 1.40 10.05
N LEU A 212 9.10 2.28 10.36
CA LEU A 212 8.82 3.71 10.49
C LEU A 212 8.40 4.33 9.15
N ALA A 213 9.10 4.02 8.06
CA ALA A 213 8.77 4.53 6.74
C ALA A 213 7.41 4.04 6.24
N GLU A 214 7.07 2.78 6.47
CA GLU A 214 5.77 2.19 6.13
C GLU A 214 4.64 2.90 6.89
N ARG A 215 4.77 3.08 8.20
CA ARG A 215 3.80 3.83 9.02
C ARG A 215 3.64 5.27 8.57
N THR A 216 4.76 5.94 8.27
CA THR A 216 4.74 7.33 7.79
C THR A 216 4.02 7.43 6.44
N ALA A 217 4.28 6.52 5.52
CA ALA A 217 3.61 6.48 4.23
C ALA A 217 2.09 6.23 4.37
N GLU A 218 1.67 5.33 5.26
CA GLU A 218 0.25 5.10 5.55
C GLU A 218 -0.42 6.33 6.19
N THR A 219 0.26 6.98 7.12
CA THR A 219 -0.22 8.22 7.74
C THR A 219 -0.41 9.33 6.71
N LEU A 220 0.57 9.53 5.81
CA LEU A 220 0.47 10.51 4.73
C LEU A 220 -0.66 10.20 3.74
N ARG A 221 -0.88 8.92 3.42
CA ARG A 221 -2.05 8.51 2.60
C ARG A 221 -3.36 8.83 3.31
N GLY A 222 -3.45 8.55 4.60
CA GLY A 222 -4.61 8.94 5.42
C GLY A 222 -4.85 10.44 5.40
N ALA A 223 -3.79 11.25 5.49
CA ALA A 223 -3.87 12.70 5.41
C ALA A 223 -4.39 13.19 4.04
N LEU A 224 -3.95 12.57 2.95
CA LEU A 224 -4.44 12.90 1.60
C LEU A 224 -5.90 12.52 1.38
N MET A 225 -6.37 11.47 2.03
CA MET A 225 -7.74 10.95 1.87
C MET A 225 -8.77 11.66 2.76
N GLU A 226 -8.42 11.90 4.03
CA GLU A 226 -9.35 12.38 5.06
C GLU A 226 -8.99 13.77 5.58
N GLY A 227 -7.85 14.30 5.15
CA GLY A 227 -7.36 15.60 5.59
C GLY A 227 -6.59 15.58 6.91
N VAL A 228 -6.23 16.78 7.35
CA VAL A 228 -5.49 17.03 8.58
C VAL A 228 -6.31 17.88 9.53
N LEU A 229 -6.00 17.80 10.81
CA LEU A 229 -6.63 18.52 11.92
C LEU A 229 -5.56 19.24 12.74
N PRO A 230 -5.92 20.26 13.53
CA PRO A 230 -5.01 20.83 14.51
C PRO A 230 -4.48 19.74 15.45
N GLY A 231 -3.16 19.64 15.59
CA GLY A 231 -2.49 18.64 16.39
C GLY A 231 -2.46 18.96 17.87
N GLY A 232 -1.61 18.24 18.62
CA GLY A 232 -1.44 18.47 20.06
C GLY A 232 -2.69 18.19 20.91
N GLY A 233 -3.64 17.41 20.39
CA GLY A 233 -4.93 17.14 21.04
C GLY A 233 -5.96 18.26 20.92
N VAL A 234 -5.62 19.39 20.28
CA VAL A 234 -6.51 20.56 20.14
C VAL A 234 -7.77 20.25 19.35
N ALA A 235 -7.70 19.39 18.35
CA ALA A 235 -8.88 18.95 17.61
C ALA A 235 -9.93 18.32 18.53
N LEU A 236 -9.51 17.56 19.54
CA LEU A 236 -10.41 16.96 20.54
C LEU A 236 -11.01 18.00 21.48
N LEU A 237 -10.20 19.00 21.90
CA LEU A 237 -10.70 20.11 22.71
C LEU A 237 -11.78 20.89 21.94
N ASN A 238 -11.60 21.10 20.65
CA ASN A 238 -12.55 21.79 19.78
C ASN A 238 -13.87 21.02 19.58
N CYS A 239 -13.92 19.72 19.83
CA CYS A 239 -15.14 18.92 19.78
C CYS A 239 -16.02 19.05 21.04
N ARG A 240 -15.45 19.50 22.17
CA ARG A 240 -16.17 19.59 23.46
C ARG A 240 -17.45 20.45 23.44
N PRO A 241 -17.50 21.62 22.76
CA PRO A 241 -18.75 22.39 22.69
C PRO A 241 -19.88 21.63 21.98
N ALA A 242 -19.58 20.76 21.01
CA ALA A 242 -20.58 19.90 20.38
C ALA A 242 -21.13 18.86 21.36
N LEU A 243 -20.25 18.18 22.11
CA LEU A 243 -20.66 17.23 23.16
C LEU A 243 -21.45 17.90 24.25
N LYS A 244 -21.13 19.14 24.64
CA LYS A 244 -21.90 19.89 25.62
C LYS A 244 -23.33 20.15 25.15
N ARG A 245 -23.52 20.52 23.89
CA ARG A 245 -24.87 20.68 23.32
C ARG A 245 -25.67 19.37 23.36
N MET A 246 -25.02 18.25 23.06
CA MET A 246 -25.65 16.92 23.15
C MET A 246 -26.00 16.56 24.59
N LEU A 247 -25.12 16.86 25.55
CA LEU A 247 -25.38 16.69 26.99
C LEU A 247 -26.58 17.51 27.46
N ASP A 248 -26.67 18.75 27.00
CA ASP A 248 -27.76 19.66 27.41
C ASP A 248 -29.12 19.23 26.84
N GLY A 249 -29.13 18.54 25.68
CA GLY A 249 -30.34 17.98 25.07
C GLY A 249 -30.63 16.52 25.43
N CYS A 250 -29.87 15.90 26.33
CA CYS A 250 -30.03 14.49 26.72
C CYS A 250 -30.73 14.37 28.06
N ASP A 251 -31.89 13.72 28.08
CA ASP A 251 -32.67 13.50 29.32
C ASP A 251 -32.28 12.21 30.06
N ASP A 252 -31.66 11.26 29.35
CA ASP A 252 -31.23 10.00 29.93
C ASP A 252 -30.02 10.20 30.88
N PRO A 253 -30.10 9.75 32.16
CA PRO A 253 -29.00 9.91 33.10
C PRO A 253 -27.71 9.23 32.68
N ASP A 254 -27.79 8.04 32.09
CA ASP A 254 -26.63 7.27 31.65
C ASP A 254 -25.96 7.92 30.42
N GLY A 255 -26.76 8.38 29.47
CA GLY A 255 -26.30 9.19 28.34
C GLY A 255 -25.61 10.48 28.79
N ARG A 256 -26.13 11.18 29.78
CA ARG A 256 -25.52 12.37 30.39
C ARG A 256 -24.16 12.04 31.04
N ALA A 257 -24.08 10.89 31.75
CA ALA A 257 -22.83 10.44 32.35
C ALA A 257 -21.79 10.13 31.25
N ALA A 258 -22.17 9.44 30.18
CA ALA A 258 -21.30 9.14 29.08
C ALA A 258 -20.73 10.40 28.39
N PHE A 259 -21.55 11.42 28.10
CA PHE A 259 -21.09 12.71 27.57
C PHE A 259 -20.10 13.42 28.49
N ARG A 260 -20.32 13.39 29.81
CA ARG A 260 -19.39 13.98 30.78
C ARG A 260 -18.04 13.25 30.79
N ILE A 261 -18.05 11.91 30.72
CA ILE A 261 -16.82 11.07 30.63
C ILE A 261 -16.06 11.41 29.37
N LEU A 262 -16.73 11.43 28.19
CA LEU A 262 -16.11 11.78 26.93
C LEU A 262 -15.50 13.18 26.94
N MET A 263 -16.25 14.18 27.43
CA MET A 263 -15.74 15.56 27.53
C MET A 263 -14.49 15.68 28.40
N ARG A 264 -14.38 14.88 29.46
CA ARG A 264 -13.18 14.81 30.30
C ARG A 264 -12.06 14.09 29.57
N ALA A 265 -12.31 12.93 29.00
CA ALA A 265 -11.33 12.13 28.28
C ALA A 265 -10.69 12.89 27.10
N MET A 266 -11.43 13.78 26.44
CA MET A 266 -10.90 14.60 25.34
C MET A 266 -9.87 15.65 25.76
N GLU A 267 -9.73 15.96 27.02
CA GLU A 267 -8.66 16.83 27.54
C GLU A 267 -7.34 16.07 27.79
N GLU A 268 -7.42 14.75 28.03
CA GLU A 268 -6.27 13.97 28.49
C GLU A 268 -5.12 13.91 27.49
N PRO A 269 -5.31 13.79 26.16
CA PRO A 269 -4.19 13.82 25.24
C PRO A 269 -3.37 15.11 25.32
N THR A 270 -4.00 16.26 25.36
CA THR A 270 -3.32 17.55 25.53
C THR A 270 -2.63 17.65 26.89
N ARG A 271 -3.30 17.26 27.96
CA ARG A 271 -2.73 17.23 29.33
C ARG A 271 -1.49 16.35 29.40
N THR A 272 -1.56 15.15 28.79
CA THR A 272 -0.44 14.20 28.79
C THR A 272 0.75 14.76 28.02
N ILE A 273 0.54 15.42 26.88
CA ILE A 273 1.62 16.06 26.10
C ILE A 273 2.31 17.12 26.94
N ILE A 274 1.56 17.99 27.59
CA ILE A 274 2.07 19.07 28.44
C ILE A 274 2.85 18.49 29.64
N ALA A 275 2.28 17.50 30.34
CA ALA A 275 2.90 16.86 31.47
C ALA A 275 4.19 16.12 31.09
N ASN A 276 4.21 15.42 29.96
CA ASN A 276 5.40 14.73 29.43
C ASN A 276 6.52 15.71 29.05
N ALA A 277 6.17 16.94 28.72
CA ALA A 277 7.13 18.00 28.46
C ALA A 277 7.65 18.68 29.75
N GLY A 278 7.15 18.29 30.92
CA GLY A 278 7.60 18.78 32.23
C GLY A 278 6.85 20.01 32.76
N PHE A 279 5.76 20.42 32.12
CA PHE A 279 4.95 21.57 32.50
C PHE A 279 3.75 21.19 33.40
N ASP A 280 3.24 22.14 34.20
CA ASP A 280 1.98 21.95 34.91
C ASP A 280 0.82 21.97 33.92
N ALA A 281 0.25 20.78 33.69
CA ALA A 281 -0.84 20.63 32.75
C ALA A 281 -2.12 21.41 33.15
N SER A 282 -2.31 21.75 34.43
CA SER A 282 -3.50 22.50 34.88
C SER A 282 -3.35 23.98 34.59
N GLU A 283 -2.17 24.54 34.82
CA GLU A 283 -1.84 25.94 34.51
C GLU A 283 -1.91 26.18 33.00
N VAL A 284 -1.15 25.41 32.22
CA VAL A 284 -1.11 25.55 30.76
C VAL A 284 -2.48 25.32 30.11
N MET A 285 -3.27 24.35 30.58
CA MET A 285 -4.63 24.14 30.09
C MET A 285 -5.58 25.30 30.37
N ALA A 286 -5.35 26.04 31.48
CA ALA A 286 -6.12 27.26 31.75
C ALA A 286 -5.78 28.35 30.73
N GLU A 287 -4.51 28.53 30.38
CA GLU A 287 -4.07 29.48 29.35
C GLU A 287 -4.62 29.10 27.96
N VAL A 288 -4.55 27.82 27.58
CA VAL A 288 -5.10 27.33 26.32
C VAL A 288 -6.61 27.61 26.21
N LYS A 289 -7.34 27.41 27.30
CA LYS A 289 -8.78 27.70 27.36
C LYS A 289 -9.08 29.20 27.25
N LEU A 290 -8.25 30.05 27.82
CA LEU A 290 -8.36 31.52 27.73
C LEU A 290 -8.05 32.01 26.31
N ALA A 291 -7.07 31.41 25.63
CA ALA A 291 -6.72 31.76 24.25
C ALA A 291 -7.81 31.39 23.24
N GLY A 292 -8.68 30.43 23.58
CA GLY A 292 -9.85 30.08 22.78
C GLY A 292 -9.62 28.96 21.76
N PRO A 293 -10.66 28.67 20.91
CA PRO A 293 -10.60 27.58 19.95
C PRO A 293 -9.42 27.70 18.98
N GLY A 294 -8.81 26.56 18.62
CA GLY A 294 -7.66 26.49 17.69
C GLY A 294 -6.31 26.73 18.35
N HIS A 295 -6.27 27.25 19.56
CA HIS A 295 -5.04 27.44 20.32
C HIS A 295 -4.68 26.19 21.11
N GLY A 296 -3.38 25.93 21.23
CA GLY A 296 -2.81 24.84 21.99
C GLY A 296 -1.40 25.19 22.44
N PHE A 297 -0.80 24.32 23.23
CA PHE A 297 0.56 24.51 23.74
C PHE A 297 1.59 23.86 22.82
N ASP A 298 2.49 24.66 22.29
CA ASP A 298 3.65 24.18 21.58
C ASP A 298 4.80 23.96 22.57
N VAL A 299 5.12 22.70 22.81
CA VAL A 299 6.16 22.28 23.77
C VAL A 299 7.56 22.66 23.33
N THR A 300 7.77 22.97 22.05
CA THR A 300 9.08 23.36 21.51
C THR A 300 9.36 24.84 21.75
N SER A 301 8.35 25.68 21.54
CA SER A 301 8.47 27.13 21.82
C SER A 301 8.02 27.52 23.23
N GLU A 302 7.50 26.57 24.01
CA GLU A 302 7.00 26.73 25.38
C GLU A 302 5.90 27.82 25.49
N ARG A 303 5.02 27.90 24.49
CA ARG A 303 3.99 28.94 24.37
C ARG A 303 2.66 28.39 23.89
N VAL A 304 1.61 29.10 24.30
CA VAL A 304 0.28 28.92 23.70
C VAL A 304 0.25 29.62 22.34
N VAL A 305 -0.02 28.86 21.27
CA VAL A 305 -0.01 29.33 19.89
C VAL A 305 -1.24 28.88 19.13
N ASP A 306 -1.53 29.50 17.99
CA ASP A 306 -2.46 28.92 17.00
C ASP A 306 -1.79 27.71 16.37
N ILE A 307 -2.32 26.52 16.67
CA ILE A 307 -1.73 25.25 16.31
C ILE A 307 -1.70 25.04 14.78
N ALA A 308 -2.72 25.50 14.08
CA ALA A 308 -2.80 25.38 12.62
C ALA A 308 -1.77 26.26 11.93
N GLN A 309 -1.60 27.51 12.38
CA GLN A 309 -0.59 28.43 11.85
C GLN A 309 0.83 28.00 12.19
N SER A 310 1.04 27.35 13.33
CA SER A 310 2.33 26.80 13.71
C SER A 310 2.71 25.52 12.97
N GLY A 311 1.82 24.97 12.12
CA GLY A 311 2.09 23.77 11.35
C GLY A 311 2.05 22.47 12.16
N ILE A 312 1.53 22.51 13.39
CA ILE A 312 1.36 21.33 14.24
C ILE A 312 0.04 20.63 13.83
N MET A 313 0.16 19.58 13.05
CA MET A 313 -0.97 18.90 12.44
C MET A 313 -1.04 17.43 12.81
N ASP A 314 -2.26 16.94 12.98
CA ASP A 314 -2.59 15.53 13.12
C ASP A 314 -3.40 15.05 11.92
N VAL A 315 -3.37 13.75 11.63
CA VAL A 315 -4.15 13.15 10.54
C VAL A 315 -5.53 12.77 11.03
N ALA A 316 -6.58 13.21 10.33
CA ALA A 316 -7.97 12.96 10.70
C ALA A 316 -8.30 11.46 10.83
N ALA A 317 -7.80 10.62 9.90
CA ALA A 317 -7.97 9.16 9.94
C ALA A 317 -7.42 8.55 11.23
N VAL A 318 -6.23 8.99 11.67
CA VAL A 318 -5.57 8.50 12.89
C VAL A 318 -6.38 8.90 14.13
N GLN A 319 -6.80 10.17 14.22
CA GLN A 319 -7.60 10.66 15.35
C GLN A 319 -8.95 9.94 15.47
N LYS A 320 -9.65 9.73 14.36
CA LYS A 320 -10.91 8.96 14.34
C LYS A 320 -10.70 7.52 14.82
N SER A 321 -9.67 6.85 14.33
CA SER A 321 -9.34 5.48 14.72
C SER A 321 -8.99 5.38 16.21
N ALA A 322 -8.21 6.33 16.72
CA ALA A 322 -7.83 6.39 18.13
C ALA A 322 -9.05 6.54 19.05
N ILE A 323 -9.96 7.47 18.72
CA ILE A 323 -11.22 7.67 19.49
C ILE A 323 -12.08 6.41 19.45
N HIS A 324 -12.25 5.82 18.27
CA HIS A 324 -13.06 4.61 18.11
C HIS A 324 -12.51 3.45 18.94
N SER A 325 -11.20 3.22 18.89
CA SER A 325 -10.52 2.18 19.66
C SER A 325 -10.60 2.45 21.18
N ALA A 326 -10.43 3.69 21.60
CA ALA A 326 -10.54 4.07 23.01
C ALA A 326 -11.95 3.83 23.56
N ILE A 327 -12.99 4.23 22.82
CA ILE A 327 -14.39 4.02 23.24
C ILE A 327 -14.72 2.52 23.26
N ALA A 328 -14.32 1.76 22.23
CA ALA A 328 -14.54 0.32 22.17
C ALA A 328 -13.84 -0.42 23.32
N GLY A 329 -12.59 -0.06 23.62
CA GLY A 329 -11.84 -0.61 24.74
C GLY A 329 -12.45 -0.28 26.10
N ALA A 330 -12.89 0.97 26.30
CA ALA A 330 -13.59 1.37 27.52
C ALA A 330 -14.93 0.65 27.71
N ALA A 331 -15.72 0.52 26.64
CA ALA A 331 -16.99 -0.21 26.66
C ALA A 331 -16.75 -1.69 27.00
N LEU A 332 -15.74 -2.32 26.41
CA LEU A 332 -15.39 -3.71 26.73
C LEU A 332 -14.98 -3.86 28.21
N ALA A 333 -14.17 -2.94 28.72
CA ALA A 333 -13.77 -2.96 30.14
C ALA A 333 -14.96 -2.79 31.09
N LEU A 334 -15.90 -1.90 30.77
CA LEU A 334 -17.11 -1.65 31.56
C LEU A 334 -18.11 -2.81 31.54
N THR A 335 -18.12 -3.62 30.47
CA THR A 335 -19.03 -4.78 30.34
C THR A 335 -18.38 -6.10 30.77
N THR A 336 -17.13 -6.08 31.26
CA THR A 336 -16.41 -7.27 31.70
C THR A 336 -16.63 -7.50 33.19
N ASP A 337 -17.30 -8.60 33.55
CA ASP A 337 -17.55 -8.98 34.95
C ASP A 337 -16.37 -9.72 35.58
N VAL A 338 -15.67 -10.56 34.79
CA VAL A 338 -14.60 -11.43 35.30
C VAL A 338 -13.46 -11.53 34.27
N VAL A 339 -12.23 -11.42 34.76
CA VAL A 339 -11.01 -11.68 33.98
C VAL A 339 -10.31 -12.93 34.53
N ILE A 340 -10.18 -13.97 33.70
CA ILE A 340 -9.50 -15.21 34.05
C ILE A 340 -8.08 -15.16 33.51
N HIS A 341 -7.08 -15.26 34.40
CA HIS A 341 -5.68 -15.34 34.05
C HIS A 341 -5.17 -16.78 34.16
N HIS A 342 -4.39 -17.23 33.18
CA HIS A 342 -3.60 -18.44 33.33
C HIS A 342 -2.58 -18.25 34.46
N LYS A 343 -2.55 -19.20 35.42
CA LYS A 343 -1.50 -19.25 36.43
C LYS A 343 -0.16 -19.45 35.70
N LYS A 344 0.83 -18.58 35.90
CA LYS A 344 2.16 -18.84 35.36
C LYS A 344 2.65 -20.20 35.90
N PRO A 345 3.16 -21.08 35.04
CA PRO A 345 3.78 -22.32 35.55
C PRO A 345 4.92 -21.92 36.49
N PRO A 346 5.15 -22.66 37.60
CA PRO A 346 6.28 -22.40 38.47
C PRO A 346 7.55 -22.47 37.61
N GLU A 347 8.40 -21.43 37.71
CA GLU A 347 9.71 -21.43 37.06
C GLU A 347 10.43 -22.72 37.46
N ALA A 348 10.76 -23.58 36.51
CA ALA A 348 11.59 -24.73 36.76
C ALA A 348 12.95 -24.21 37.21
N LEU A 349 13.26 -24.38 38.50
CA LEU A 349 14.59 -24.16 39.05
C LEU A 349 15.53 -25.10 38.27
N HIS A 350 16.28 -24.54 37.32
CA HIS A 350 17.43 -25.23 36.75
C HIS A 350 18.46 -25.38 37.86
N THR A 351 18.43 -26.52 38.50
CA THR A 351 19.55 -27.01 39.32
C THR A 351 20.69 -27.34 38.36
N TYR A 352 21.79 -26.57 38.46
CA TYR A 352 23.07 -26.87 37.84
C TYR A 352 23.68 -28.15 38.41
#